data_f9b2d862394f47c25326ff9805f33660
#
_entry.id   f9b2d862394f47c25326ff9805f33660
#
_cell.length_a   1.000
_cell.length_b   1.000
_cell.length_c   1.000
_cell.angle_alpha   90.00
_cell.angle_beta   90.00
_cell.angle_gamma   90.00
#
_symmetry.space_group_name_H-M   'P 1'
#
loop_
_entity.id
_entity.type
_entity.pdbx_description
1 polymer ?
#
loop_
_entity_poly.entity_id
_entity_poly.type
_entity_poly.pdbx_seq_one_letter_code
_entity_poly.pdbx_strand_id
1 'polypeptide(L)'
;RLLEESESGLLVCFEVSDTGIGISEQQRAVLFQAFQQVDASTTRKYGGTGLGLAITQRLARMMGGDAGVESQSGVGSTFWFTARLGRGQLAESVETRDQSSPESMIRLRYTGTRILLVEDDSINQEVALALLEDTGLKVDVADNGLQAVAKATDTDYALILMDMQMPEMGGVEATRAIRQLPARRWTPIVAMTAN
;
A
#
# COMPACT_ATOMS: atom_id res chain seq x y z
N ARG A 1 5.45 7.54 -19.26
CA ARG A 1 5.74 7.82 -20.68
C ARG A 1 5.96 6.49 -21.42
N LEU A 2 5.34 6.30 -22.61
CA LEU A 2 5.62 5.18 -23.51
C LEU A 2 6.97 5.41 -24.19
N LEU A 3 7.86 4.41 -24.11
CA LEU A 3 9.20 4.47 -24.72
C LEU A 3 9.28 3.65 -26.01
N GLU A 4 8.67 2.46 -26.01
CA GLU A 4 8.68 1.51 -27.12
C GLU A 4 7.35 0.79 -27.21
N GLU A 5 6.90 0.54 -28.43
CA GLU A 5 5.70 -0.25 -28.71
C GLU A 5 6.05 -1.36 -29.69
N SER A 6 5.69 -2.60 -29.38
CA SER A 6 5.91 -3.76 -30.22
C SER A 6 4.69 -4.70 -30.19
N GLU A 7 4.66 -5.69 -31.06
CA GLU A 7 3.63 -6.72 -31.03
C GLU A 7 3.61 -7.51 -29.72
N SER A 8 4.76 -7.66 -29.07
CA SER A 8 4.92 -8.41 -27.82
C SER A 8 4.64 -7.61 -26.55
N GLY A 9 4.48 -6.27 -26.65
CA GLY A 9 4.20 -5.43 -25.50
C GLY A 9 4.68 -3.99 -25.63
N LEU A 10 4.58 -3.29 -24.51
CA LEU A 10 4.89 -1.86 -24.37
C LEU A 10 6.04 -1.71 -23.36
N LEU A 11 7.07 -0.92 -23.67
CA LEU A 11 8.04 -0.46 -22.70
C LEU A 11 7.57 0.89 -22.16
N VAL A 12 7.19 0.92 -20.89
CA VAL A 12 6.65 2.12 -20.23
C VAL A 12 7.66 2.62 -19.20
N CYS A 13 7.84 3.93 -19.16
CA CYS A 13 8.63 4.63 -18.14
C CYS A 13 7.71 5.33 -17.17
N PHE A 14 7.95 5.12 -15.88
CA PHE A 14 7.34 5.81 -14.77
C PHE A 14 8.39 6.73 -14.15
N GLU A 15 8.01 7.98 -13.90
CA GLU A 15 8.90 9.02 -13.37
C GLU A 15 8.23 9.70 -12.18
N VAL A 16 8.99 9.87 -11.09
CA VAL A 16 8.57 10.62 -9.90
C VAL A 16 9.61 11.69 -9.63
N SER A 17 9.20 12.94 -9.67
CA SER A 17 10.07 14.10 -9.46
C SER A 17 9.75 14.81 -8.16
N ASP A 18 10.79 15.20 -7.43
CA ASP A 18 10.71 16.04 -6.25
C ASP A 18 11.56 17.31 -6.41
N THR A 19 11.27 18.33 -5.64
CA THR A 19 12.03 19.60 -5.54
C THR A 19 12.80 19.68 -4.22
N GLY A 20 13.26 18.55 -3.71
CA GLY A 20 13.99 18.43 -2.45
C GLY A 20 15.45 18.84 -2.54
N ILE A 21 16.23 18.37 -1.56
CA ILE A 21 17.67 18.69 -1.44
C ILE A 21 18.52 18.13 -2.58
N GLY A 22 17.97 17.23 -3.41
CA GLY A 22 18.72 16.51 -4.42
C GLY A 22 19.78 15.56 -3.85
N ILE A 23 20.49 14.88 -4.74
CA ILE A 23 21.46 13.82 -4.42
C ILE A 23 22.76 14.11 -5.13
N SER A 24 23.88 14.03 -4.42
CA SER A 24 25.21 14.22 -5.00
C SER A 24 25.62 13.04 -5.89
N GLU A 25 26.60 13.25 -6.77
CA GLU A 25 27.10 12.20 -7.68
C GLU A 25 27.66 10.99 -6.92
N GLN A 26 28.37 11.24 -5.83
CA GLN A 26 28.91 10.18 -4.98
C GLN A 26 27.79 9.33 -4.33
N GLN A 27 26.73 9.97 -3.89
CA GLN A 27 25.57 9.31 -3.29
C GLN A 27 24.79 8.52 -4.34
N ARG A 28 24.63 9.05 -5.57
CA ARG A 28 23.93 8.33 -6.66
C ARG A 28 24.59 7.00 -7.00
N ALA A 29 25.93 6.93 -6.95
CA ALA A 29 26.69 5.72 -7.28
C ALA A 29 26.36 4.50 -6.38
N VAL A 30 25.86 4.75 -5.15
CA VAL A 30 25.57 3.69 -4.17
C VAL A 30 24.07 3.56 -3.85
N LEU A 31 23.23 4.41 -4.42
CA LEU A 31 21.82 4.55 -4.04
C LEU A 31 20.97 3.28 -4.25
N PHE A 32 21.30 2.48 -5.27
CA PHE A 32 20.62 1.22 -5.58
C PHE A 32 21.30 -0.02 -4.98
N GLN A 33 22.30 0.18 -4.12
CA GLN A 33 22.93 -0.92 -3.40
C GLN A 33 22.10 -1.24 -2.14
N ALA A 34 21.90 -2.54 -1.90
CA ALA A 34 21.15 -3.00 -0.73
C ALA A 34 21.82 -2.53 0.58
N PHE A 35 20.99 -2.11 1.54
CA PHE A 35 21.41 -1.63 2.87
C PHE A 35 22.25 -0.34 2.88
N GLN A 36 22.32 0.40 1.76
CA GLN A 36 22.96 1.70 1.72
C GLN A 36 21.96 2.82 2.04
N GLN A 37 22.38 3.72 2.92
CA GLN A 37 21.62 4.92 3.29
C GLN A 37 22.54 6.13 3.10
N VAL A 38 22.00 7.16 2.44
CA VAL A 38 22.76 8.34 2.02
C VAL A 38 23.14 9.24 3.20
N ASP A 39 22.36 9.23 4.30
CA ASP A 39 22.61 10.03 5.50
C ASP A 39 22.22 9.29 6.81
N ALA A 40 23.20 9.05 7.66
CA ALA A 40 22.98 8.54 9.01
C ALA A 40 22.27 9.58 9.95
N SER A 41 22.14 10.83 9.53
CA SER A 41 21.54 11.92 10.32
C SER A 41 20.03 12.04 10.17
N THR A 42 19.47 11.59 9.03
CA THR A 42 18.03 11.59 8.75
C THR A 42 17.30 10.35 9.27
N THR A 43 18.03 9.32 9.70
CA THR A 43 17.51 8.05 10.22
C THR A 43 16.60 8.19 11.44
N ARG A 44 16.65 9.31 12.15
CA ARG A 44 15.78 9.54 13.33
C ARG A 44 14.38 10.02 12.99
N LYS A 45 14.11 10.45 11.77
CA LYS A 45 12.83 11.05 11.42
C LYS A 45 12.06 10.29 10.32
N TYR A 46 12.78 9.55 9.42
CA TYR A 46 12.17 8.82 8.30
C TYR A 46 13.00 7.56 7.99
N GLY A 47 13.12 6.66 8.97
CA GLY A 47 13.97 5.46 8.88
C GLY A 47 13.43 4.45 7.85
N GLY A 48 14.20 4.19 6.81
CA GLY A 48 13.97 3.11 5.86
C GLY A 48 15.07 2.04 5.98
N THR A 49 14.81 0.81 5.50
CA THR A 49 15.76 -0.31 5.55
C THR A 49 16.91 -0.19 4.55
N GLY A 50 16.88 0.79 3.63
CA GLY A 50 17.82 0.90 2.52
C GLY A 50 17.64 -0.20 1.45
N LEU A 51 16.51 -0.89 1.45
CA LEU A 51 16.23 -1.98 0.51
C LEU A 51 15.31 -1.55 -0.64
N GLY A 52 14.47 -0.53 -0.46
CA GLY A 52 13.40 -0.17 -1.40
C GLY A 52 13.89 0.04 -2.83
N LEU A 53 14.91 0.88 -3.03
CA LEU A 53 15.46 1.16 -4.37
C LEU A 53 16.14 -0.05 -5.00
N ALA A 54 16.85 -0.87 -4.21
CA ALA A 54 17.46 -2.11 -4.69
C ALA A 54 16.40 -3.11 -5.15
N ILE A 55 15.30 -3.23 -4.42
CA ILE A 55 14.15 -4.07 -4.78
C ILE A 55 13.48 -3.52 -6.03
N THR A 56 13.21 -2.21 -6.11
CA THR A 56 12.61 -1.57 -7.29
C THR A 56 13.43 -1.85 -8.54
N GLN A 57 14.76 -1.68 -8.48
CA GLN A 57 15.62 -1.95 -9.63
C GLN A 57 15.58 -3.44 -10.02
N ARG A 58 15.60 -4.34 -9.04
CA ARG A 58 15.52 -5.78 -9.31
C ARG A 58 14.20 -6.15 -9.97
N LEU A 59 13.08 -5.62 -9.49
CA LEU A 59 11.76 -5.86 -10.07
C LEU A 59 11.66 -5.29 -11.49
N ALA A 60 12.12 -4.06 -11.71
CA ALA A 60 12.15 -3.45 -13.03
C ALA A 60 12.93 -4.31 -14.03
N ARG A 61 14.10 -4.83 -13.64
CA ARG A 61 14.90 -5.76 -14.48
C ARG A 61 14.20 -7.08 -14.75
N MET A 62 13.51 -7.63 -13.76
CA MET A 62 12.69 -8.84 -13.97
C MET A 62 11.53 -8.60 -14.94
N MET A 63 11.04 -7.36 -15.02
CA MET A 63 10.02 -6.91 -15.98
C MET A 63 10.63 -6.46 -17.33
N GLY A 64 11.90 -6.74 -17.61
CA GLY A 64 12.55 -6.39 -18.88
C GLY A 64 12.85 -4.90 -19.04
N GLY A 65 12.92 -4.14 -17.95
CA GLY A 65 13.30 -2.74 -17.90
C GLY A 65 14.50 -2.49 -16.97
N ASP A 66 14.61 -1.28 -16.43
CA ASP A 66 15.60 -0.88 -15.41
C ASP A 66 15.05 0.25 -14.55
N ALA A 67 15.79 0.66 -13.51
CA ALA A 67 15.46 1.80 -12.67
C ALA A 67 16.69 2.68 -12.42
N GLY A 68 16.46 3.98 -12.26
CA GLY A 68 17.54 4.94 -12.05
C GLY A 68 17.05 6.24 -11.41
N VAL A 69 17.99 7.18 -11.26
CA VAL A 69 17.73 8.51 -10.74
C VAL A 69 18.53 9.57 -11.50
N GLU A 70 17.89 10.67 -11.81
CA GLU A 70 18.51 11.92 -12.23
C GLU A 70 18.34 12.92 -11.11
N SER A 71 19.43 13.51 -10.63
CA SER A 71 19.36 14.42 -9.48
C SER A 71 20.49 15.44 -9.53
N GLN A 72 20.15 16.64 -9.05
CA GLN A 72 21.10 17.73 -8.84
C GLN A 72 20.98 18.24 -7.41
N SER A 73 22.07 18.28 -6.68
CA SER A 73 22.12 18.78 -5.30
C SER A 73 21.56 20.20 -5.20
N GLY A 74 20.62 20.43 -4.30
CA GLY A 74 19.94 21.71 -4.07
C GLY A 74 18.79 22.02 -5.03
N VAL A 75 18.48 21.14 -6.00
CA VAL A 75 17.41 21.35 -6.98
C VAL A 75 16.28 20.32 -6.84
N GLY A 76 16.63 19.05 -6.63
CA GLY A 76 15.69 17.95 -6.52
C GLY A 76 16.14 16.69 -7.24
N SER A 77 15.24 15.70 -7.30
CA SER A 77 15.51 14.41 -7.91
C SER A 77 14.33 13.95 -8.78
N THR A 78 14.66 13.19 -9.82
CA THR A 78 13.68 12.44 -10.61
C THR A 78 14.07 10.97 -10.58
N PHE A 79 13.30 10.18 -9.89
CA PHE A 79 13.41 8.73 -9.90
C PHE A 79 12.58 8.17 -11.03
N TRP A 80 13.14 7.19 -11.74
CA TRP A 80 12.43 6.56 -12.83
C TRP A 80 12.63 5.04 -12.80
N PHE A 81 11.64 4.33 -13.31
CA PHE A 81 11.80 2.93 -13.68
C PHE A 81 11.06 2.64 -14.98
N THR A 82 11.55 1.64 -15.70
CA THR A 82 10.93 1.14 -16.92
C THR A 82 10.44 -0.30 -16.69
N ALA A 83 9.35 -0.66 -17.34
CA ALA A 83 8.83 -2.02 -17.31
C ALA A 83 8.27 -2.39 -18.69
N ARG A 84 8.51 -3.62 -19.12
CA ARG A 84 7.87 -4.19 -20.30
C ARG A 84 6.55 -4.83 -19.89
N LEU A 85 5.48 -4.25 -20.34
CA LEU A 85 4.11 -4.67 -20.04
C LEU A 85 3.52 -5.38 -21.26
N GLY A 86 2.83 -6.49 -21.05
CA GLY A 86 2.05 -7.16 -22.09
C GLY A 86 0.90 -6.26 -22.53
N ARG A 87 0.49 -6.37 -23.80
CA ARG A 87 -0.78 -5.79 -24.23
C ARG A 87 -1.89 -6.58 -23.56
N GLY A 88 -2.59 -5.97 -22.61
CA GLY A 88 -3.87 -6.48 -22.16
C GLY A 88 -4.81 -6.47 -23.37
N GLN A 89 -5.49 -7.56 -23.64
CA GLN A 89 -6.72 -7.44 -24.37
C GLN A 89 -7.58 -6.54 -23.48
N LEU A 90 -7.98 -5.38 -24.00
CA LEU A 90 -9.19 -4.78 -23.53
C LEU A 90 -10.24 -5.86 -23.76
N ALA A 91 -10.48 -6.72 -22.76
CA ALA A 91 -11.82 -7.21 -22.62
C ALA A 91 -12.62 -5.91 -22.69
N GLU A 92 -13.41 -5.73 -23.76
CA GLU A 92 -14.48 -4.79 -23.69
C GLU A 92 -15.16 -5.09 -22.37
N SER A 93 -14.77 -4.38 -21.37
CA SER A 93 -15.55 -4.24 -20.15
C SER A 93 -16.75 -3.40 -20.56
N VAL A 94 -17.55 -3.98 -21.46
CA VAL A 94 -18.98 -3.83 -21.38
C VAL A 94 -19.23 -4.02 -19.89
N GLU A 95 -19.75 -3.00 -19.26
CA GLU A 95 -20.28 -3.01 -17.91
C GLU A 95 -21.40 -4.04 -17.70
N THR A 96 -21.11 -5.27 -18.01
CA THR A 96 -21.69 -6.40 -17.32
C THR A 96 -20.78 -6.58 -16.09
N ARG A 97 -20.99 -5.71 -15.08
CA ARG A 97 -20.59 -6.05 -13.71
C ARG A 97 -21.13 -7.46 -13.52
N ASP A 98 -20.23 -8.42 -13.66
CA ASP A 98 -20.55 -9.82 -13.48
C ASP A 98 -21.14 -9.91 -12.06
N GLN A 99 -22.45 -10.19 -11.98
CA GLN A 99 -23.15 -10.32 -10.69
C GLN A 99 -22.57 -11.44 -9.83
N SER A 100 -21.56 -12.15 -10.36
CA SER A 100 -20.81 -13.20 -9.68
C SER A 100 -19.48 -12.74 -9.08
N SER A 101 -19.04 -11.47 -9.27
CA SER A 101 -17.80 -11.02 -8.63
C SER A 101 -17.97 -10.94 -7.12
N PRO A 102 -16.91 -11.23 -6.33
CA PRO A 102 -16.96 -11.11 -4.86
C PRO A 102 -17.43 -9.73 -4.39
N GLU A 103 -16.99 -8.67 -5.04
CA GLU A 103 -17.36 -7.28 -4.74
C GLU A 103 -18.86 -7.05 -4.96
N SER A 104 -19.39 -7.55 -6.09
CA SER A 104 -20.83 -7.47 -6.40
C SER A 104 -21.67 -8.25 -5.39
N MET A 105 -21.19 -9.39 -4.93
CA MET A 105 -21.85 -10.17 -3.87
C MET A 105 -21.84 -9.44 -2.53
N ILE A 106 -20.71 -8.82 -2.16
CA ILE A 106 -20.61 -8.00 -0.93
C ILE A 106 -21.58 -6.83 -1.04
N ARG A 107 -21.57 -6.10 -2.15
CA ARG A 107 -22.47 -4.98 -2.39
C ARG A 107 -23.93 -5.38 -2.30
N LEU A 108 -24.33 -6.49 -2.90
CA LEU A 108 -25.72 -6.95 -2.89
C LEU A 108 -26.22 -7.32 -1.48
N ARG A 109 -25.35 -7.93 -0.65
CA ARG A 109 -25.75 -8.51 0.64
C ARG A 109 -25.43 -7.63 1.84
N TYR A 110 -24.41 -6.77 1.73
CA TYR A 110 -23.81 -6.08 2.88
C TYR A 110 -23.71 -4.55 2.70
N THR A 111 -24.35 -3.97 1.66
CA THR A 111 -24.40 -2.51 1.50
C THR A 111 -24.86 -1.83 2.78
N GLY A 112 -24.11 -0.81 3.21
CA GLY A 112 -24.37 -0.05 4.43
C GLY A 112 -23.90 -0.73 5.72
N THR A 113 -23.39 -1.97 5.64
CA THR A 113 -22.82 -2.67 6.79
C THR A 113 -21.54 -1.94 7.23
N ARG A 114 -21.41 -1.73 8.54
CA ARG A 114 -20.26 -1.03 9.13
C ARG A 114 -19.15 -2.00 9.47
N ILE A 115 -17.93 -1.69 8.99
CA ILE A 115 -16.70 -2.42 9.29
C ILE A 115 -15.65 -1.49 9.84
N LEU A 116 -14.65 -2.02 10.55
CA LEU A 116 -13.48 -1.29 11.03
C LEU A 116 -12.23 -1.75 10.29
N LEU A 117 -11.52 -0.83 9.70
CA LEU A 117 -10.17 -1.01 9.14
C LEU A 117 -9.16 -0.48 10.16
N VAL A 118 -8.20 -1.32 10.56
CA VAL A 118 -7.14 -0.95 11.50
C VAL A 118 -5.80 -1.12 10.81
N GLU A 119 -5.14 0.00 10.54
CA GLU A 119 -3.91 0.09 9.77
C GLU A 119 -3.19 1.38 10.17
N ASP A 120 -1.89 1.36 10.43
CA ASP A 120 -1.15 2.54 10.89
C ASP A 120 -0.52 3.35 9.75
N ASP A 121 -0.31 2.75 8.59
CA ASP A 121 0.22 3.42 7.42
C ASP A 121 -0.90 4.05 6.58
N SER A 122 -0.84 5.37 6.38
CA SER A 122 -1.87 6.13 5.65
C SER A 122 -1.98 5.72 4.18
N ILE A 123 -0.91 5.26 3.55
CA ILE A 123 -0.93 4.80 2.15
C ILE A 123 -1.68 3.47 2.06
N ASN A 124 -1.40 2.55 2.99
CA ASN A 124 -2.12 1.28 3.07
C ASN A 124 -3.60 1.50 3.37
N GLN A 125 -3.94 2.47 4.24
CA GLN A 125 -5.33 2.87 4.49
C GLN A 125 -6.01 3.33 3.20
N GLU A 126 -5.39 4.23 2.42
CA GLU A 126 -5.94 4.72 1.15
C GLU A 126 -6.16 3.59 0.15
N VAL A 127 -5.20 2.68 0.02
CA VAL A 127 -5.32 1.50 -0.85
C VAL A 127 -6.48 0.60 -0.41
N ALA A 128 -6.57 0.29 0.89
CA ALA A 128 -7.64 -0.55 1.41
C ALA A 128 -9.01 0.11 1.24
N LEU A 129 -9.12 1.43 1.49
CA LEU A 129 -10.35 2.19 1.28
C LEU A 129 -10.77 2.18 -0.20
N ALA A 130 -9.83 2.40 -1.13
CA ALA A 130 -10.10 2.35 -2.56
C ALA A 130 -10.61 0.97 -3.02
N LEU A 131 -10.03 -0.12 -2.49
CA LEU A 131 -10.50 -1.49 -2.78
C LEU A 131 -11.90 -1.78 -2.22
N LEU A 132 -12.29 -1.11 -1.14
CA LEU A 132 -13.59 -1.29 -0.49
C LEU A 132 -14.66 -0.33 -1.00
N GLU A 133 -14.30 0.73 -1.73
CA GLU A 133 -15.22 1.78 -2.16
C GLU A 133 -16.43 1.23 -2.94
N ASP A 134 -16.16 0.33 -3.88
CA ASP A 134 -17.21 -0.25 -4.74
C ASP A 134 -18.10 -1.28 -4.04
N THR A 135 -17.75 -1.70 -2.82
CA THR A 135 -18.51 -2.70 -2.07
C THR A 135 -19.76 -2.15 -1.39
N GLY A 136 -19.86 -0.82 -1.23
CA GLY A 136 -20.96 -0.15 -0.53
C GLY A 136 -20.92 -0.34 0.99
N LEU A 137 -19.84 -0.82 1.56
CA LEU A 137 -19.62 -0.91 3.01
C LEU A 137 -19.37 0.48 3.60
N LYS A 138 -19.68 0.64 4.89
CA LYS A 138 -19.29 1.82 5.68
C LYS A 138 -18.02 1.48 6.44
N VAL A 139 -16.90 2.09 6.07
CA VAL A 139 -15.59 1.80 6.65
C VAL A 139 -15.21 2.90 7.64
N ASP A 140 -15.04 2.54 8.91
CA ASP A 140 -14.35 3.40 9.88
C ASP A 140 -12.87 2.98 9.93
N VAL A 141 -11.96 3.92 10.14
CA VAL A 141 -10.52 3.67 10.20
C VAL A 141 -10.00 3.90 11.61
N ALA A 142 -9.03 3.09 12.04
CA ALA A 142 -8.26 3.28 13.27
C ALA A 142 -6.77 3.13 12.94
N ASP A 143 -5.92 4.03 13.47
CA ASP A 143 -4.50 4.11 13.16
C ASP A 143 -3.62 3.21 14.05
N ASN A 144 -4.20 2.56 15.04
CA ASN A 144 -3.51 1.63 15.95
C ASN A 144 -4.52 0.77 16.75
N GLY A 145 -3.98 -0.20 17.49
CA GLY A 145 -4.78 -1.10 18.30
C GLY A 145 -5.57 -0.42 19.43
N LEU A 146 -5.04 0.67 20.02
CA LEU A 146 -5.74 1.41 21.08
C LEU A 146 -7.00 2.07 20.54
N GLN A 147 -6.91 2.75 19.39
CA GLN A 147 -8.06 3.33 18.71
C GLN A 147 -9.07 2.25 18.29
N ALA A 148 -8.59 1.09 17.82
CA ALA A 148 -9.44 -0.03 17.44
C ALA A 148 -10.27 -0.53 18.64
N VAL A 149 -9.67 -0.71 19.80
CA VAL A 149 -10.36 -1.11 21.03
C VAL A 149 -11.39 -0.06 21.46
N ALA A 150 -11.02 1.22 21.44
CA ALA A 150 -11.93 2.32 21.78
C ALA A 150 -13.15 2.34 20.84
N LYS A 151 -12.92 2.30 19.53
CA LYS A 151 -14.01 2.28 18.52
C LYS A 151 -14.88 1.05 18.65
N ALA A 152 -14.31 -0.14 18.89
CA ALA A 152 -15.04 -1.37 19.08
C ALA A 152 -15.85 -1.38 20.40
N THR A 153 -15.48 -0.58 21.40
CA THR A 153 -16.26 -0.40 22.62
C THR A 153 -17.56 0.34 22.33
N ASP A 154 -17.50 1.41 21.57
CA ASP A 154 -18.59 2.34 21.35
C ASP A 154 -19.46 1.97 20.14
N THR A 155 -18.90 1.27 19.16
CA THR A 155 -19.55 1.00 17.88
C THR A 155 -19.60 -0.49 17.58
N ASP A 156 -20.73 -0.94 17.01
CA ASP A 156 -20.92 -2.32 16.56
C ASP A 156 -20.42 -2.47 15.11
N TYR A 157 -19.41 -3.32 14.94
CA TYR A 157 -18.84 -3.65 13.64
C TYR A 157 -19.18 -5.09 13.26
N ALA A 158 -19.59 -5.28 12.01
CA ALA A 158 -19.85 -6.62 11.47
C ALA A 158 -18.54 -7.37 11.17
N LEU A 159 -17.46 -6.64 10.94
CA LEU A 159 -16.12 -7.16 10.65
C LEU A 159 -15.07 -6.13 11.08
N ILE A 160 -13.94 -6.62 11.55
CA ILE A 160 -12.73 -5.82 11.79
C ILE A 160 -11.62 -6.39 10.93
N LEU A 161 -11.02 -5.56 10.06
CA LEU A 161 -9.78 -5.83 9.33
C LEU A 161 -8.65 -5.28 10.17
N MET A 162 -7.72 -6.13 10.61
CA MET A 162 -6.74 -5.80 11.63
C MET A 162 -5.32 -6.03 11.12
N ASP A 163 -4.53 -4.97 10.95
CA ASP A 163 -3.09 -5.15 10.76
C ASP A 163 -2.46 -5.74 12.02
N MET A 164 -1.51 -6.62 11.81
CA MET A 164 -0.81 -7.34 12.88
C MET A 164 0.33 -6.54 13.48
N GLN A 165 0.94 -5.63 12.69
CA GLN A 165 2.16 -4.91 13.08
C GLN A 165 1.93 -3.40 13.10
N MET A 166 1.52 -2.89 14.23
CA MET A 166 1.26 -1.46 14.46
C MET A 166 1.99 -0.97 15.70
N PRO A 167 2.33 0.34 15.77
CA PRO A 167 2.89 0.97 16.97
C PRO A 167 1.88 1.01 18.12
N GLU A 168 2.35 1.24 19.34
CA GLU A 168 1.61 1.36 20.60
C GLU A 168 0.90 0.07 21.02
N MET A 169 0.00 -0.46 20.21
CA MET A 169 -0.71 -1.71 20.44
C MET A 169 -0.83 -2.47 19.13
N GLY A 170 -0.19 -3.62 19.02
CA GLY A 170 -0.26 -4.49 17.85
C GLY A 170 -1.60 -5.23 17.72
N GLY A 171 -1.87 -5.78 16.52
CA GLY A 171 -3.15 -6.41 16.21
C GLY A 171 -3.50 -7.60 17.10
N VAL A 172 -2.53 -8.38 17.56
CA VAL A 172 -2.76 -9.50 18.50
C VAL A 172 -3.27 -8.99 19.84
N GLU A 173 -2.65 -7.95 20.38
CA GLU A 173 -3.03 -7.36 21.67
C GLU A 173 -4.42 -6.70 21.56
N ALA A 174 -4.65 -5.93 20.50
CA ALA A 174 -5.94 -5.31 20.21
C ALA A 174 -7.05 -6.37 20.07
N THR A 175 -6.78 -7.45 19.35
CA THR A 175 -7.73 -8.57 19.22
C THR A 175 -8.07 -9.19 20.57
N ARG A 176 -7.08 -9.44 21.43
CA ARG A 176 -7.31 -9.97 22.79
C ARG A 176 -8.17 -9.01 23.63
N ALA A 177 -7.88 -7.71 23.58
CA ALA A 177 -8.66 -6.70 24.29
C ALA A 177 -10.10 -6.64 23.78
N ILE A 178 -10.33 -6.62 22.47
CA ILE A 178 -11.67 -6.62 21.87
C ILE A 178 -12.45 -7.89 22.26
N ARG A 179 -11.79 -9.06 22.31
CA ARG A 179 -12.43 -10.33 22.73
C ARG A 179 -12.89 -10.33 24.19
N GLN A 180 -12.30 -9.46 25.05
CA GLN A 180 -12.74 -9.28 26.44
C GLN A 180 -13.98 -8.40 26.57
N LEU A 181 -14.35 -7.64 25.55
CA LEU A 181 -15.60 -6.87 25.52
C LEU A 181 -16.77 -7.84 25.33
N PRO A 182 -17.71 -7.95 26.28
CA PRO A 182 -18.79 -8.95 26.21
C PRO A 182 -19.61 -8.88 24.91
N ALA A 183 -19.89 -7.65 24.44
CA ALA A 183 -20.66 -7.40 23.23
C ALA A 183 -19.88 -7.68 21.92
N ARG A 184 -18.54 -7.80 22.00
CA ARG A 184 -17.65 -7.93 20.81
C ARG A 184 -16.94 -9.28 20.74
N ARG A 185 -17.23 -10.17 21.66
CA ARG A 185 -16.57 -11.47 21.77
C ARG A 185 -16.58 -12.26 20.46
N TRP A 186 -17.65 -12.14 19.68
CA TRP A 186 -17.88 -12.89 18.45
C TRP A 186 -17.75 -12.06 17.17
N THR A 187 -17.41 -10.77 17.26
CA THR A 187 -17.18 -9.95 16.08
C THR A 187 -16.07 -10.58 15.24
N PRO A 188 -16.29 -10.88 13.96
CA PRO A 188 -15.22 -11.38 13.09
C PRO A 188 -14.06 -10.41 13.05
N ILE A 189 -12.83 -10.92 13.24
CA ILE A 189 -11.59 -10.14 13.10
C ILE A 189 -10.71 -10.91 12.12
N VAL A 190 -10.38 -10.28 11.02
CA VAL A 190 -9.50 -10.83 9.97
C VAL A 190 -8.16 -10.12 10.06
N ALA A 191 -7.09 -10.91 10.22
CA ALA A 191 -5.74 -10.38 10.21
C ALA A 191 -5.36 -9.96 8.79
N MET A 192 -4.81 -8.76 8.66
CA MET A 192 -4.11 -8.32 7.48
C MET A 192 -2.60 -8.50 7.74
N THR A 193 -1.91 -9.16 6.84
CA THR A 193 -0.47 -9.39 6.97
C THR A 193 0.20 -9.35 5.61
N ALA A 194 1.38 -8.75 5.55
CA ALA A 194 2.18 -8.62 4.34
C ALA A 194 3.01 -9.89 4.02
N ASN A 195 2.84 -11.00 4.74
CA ASN A 195 3.54 -12.27 4.52
C ASN A 195 2.64 -13.28 3.82
#